data_89332cb58424054e712d5840132f34e2
#
_entry.id   89332cb58424054e712d5840132f34e2
#
_cell.length_a   1.000
_cell.length_b   1.000
_cell.length_c   1.000
_cell.angle_alpha   90.00
_cell.angle_beta   90.00
_cell.angle_gamma   90.00
#
_symmetry.space_group_name_H-M   'P 1'
#
loop_
_entity.id
_entity.type
_entity.pdbx_description
1 polymer ?
#
loop_
_entity_poly.entity_id
_entity_poly.type
_entity_poly.pdbx_seq_one_letter_code
_entity_poly.pdbx_strand_id
1 'polypeptide(L)'
;DLQPVGSGAYGAVCSAVDTRTGAKVAIKKLYRPFQSELFAKRAYRELRLLKHMRHDNVIGLLDVFTPDETLDDFTDFYLVMPFMGTDLGKLMKHEKLSDDRIQFLVYQMLKGLKYIHAAGVIHRDLKPGNLVVNEDCELKVCANWGLGPPSTCPAACRALSPWPAGGLAQALASS
;
A
#
# COMPACT_ATOMS: atom_id res chain seq x y z
N ASP A 1 15.32 6.75 -14.12
CA ASP A 1 14.19 7.12 -15.00
C ASP A 1 12.87 6.79 -14.31
N LEU A 2 12.01 7.81 -14.12
CA LEU A 2 10.67 7.66 -13.55
C LEU A 2 9.66 7.40 -14.68
N GLN A 3 8.89 6.32 -14.57
CA GLN A 3 7.85 5.99 -15.54
C GLN A 3 6.48 6.05 -14.85
N PRO A 4 5.53 6.86 -15.32
CA PRO A 4 4.20 6.90 -14.72
C PRO A 4 3.48 5.56 -14.91
N VAL A 5 2.92 5.02 -13.83
CA VAL A 5 2.19 3.74 -13.82
C VAL A 5 0.69 3.98 -13.67
N GLY A 6 0.31 4.97 -12.89
CA GLY A 6 -1.09 5.31 -12.67
C GLY A 6 -1.25 6.50 -11.72
N SER A 7 -2.45 7.03 -11.73
CA SER A 7 -2.87 8.08 -10.79
C SER A 7 -4.29 7.80 -10.31
N GLY A 8 -4.58 8.20 -9.10
CA GLY A 8 -5.91 8.06 -8.49
C GLY A 8 -6.18 9.18 -7.51
N ALA A 9 -7.35 9.14 -6.87
CA ALA A 9 -7.79 10.15 -5.91
C ALA A 9 -6.83 10.36 -4.72
N TYR A 10 -5.94 9.40 -4.45
CA TYR A 10 -5.06 9.39 -3.27
C TYR A 10 -3.57 9.57 -3.59
N GLY A 11 -3.20 9.68 -4.86
CA GLY A 11 -1.81 9.89 -5.25
C GLY A 11 -1.50 9.45 -6.67
N ALA A 12 -0.28 9.75 -7.11
CA ALA A 12 0.31 9.27 -8.35
C ALA A 12 1.33 8.17 -8.04
N VAL A 13 1.44 7.17 -8.92
CA VAL A 13 2.39 6.08 -8.81
C VAL A 13 3.30 6.09 -10.03
N CYS A 14 4.60 6.05 -9.81
CA CYS A 14 5.63 5.88 -10.82
C CYS A 14 6.42 4.59 -10.55
N SER A 15 6.92 3.94 -11.59
CA SER A 15 7.96 2.94 -11.43
C SER A 15 9.34 3.59 -11.57
N ALA A 16 10.31 3.04 -10.84
CA ALA A 16 11.71 3.46 -10.86
C ALA A 16 12.62 2.26 -10.65
N VAL A 17 13.92 2.45 -10.85
CA VAL A 17 14.93 1.47 -10.48
C VAL A 17 15.70 2.02 -9.27
N ASP A 18 15.74 1.26 -8.20
CA ASP A 18 16.63 1.55 -7.06
C ASP A 18 18.07 1.34 -7.51
N THR A 19 18.82 2.42 -7.61
CA THR A 19 20.21 2.38 -8.12
C THR A 19 21.17 1.61 -7.21
N ARG A 20 20.83 1.44 -5.94
CA ARG A 20 21.62 0.71 -4.96
C ARG A 20 21.46 -0.82 -5.11
N THR A 21 20.27 -1.29 -5.43
CA THR A 21 19.95 -2.72 -5.50
C THR A 21 19.72 -3.23 -6.92
N GLY A 22 19.49 -2.32 -7.88
CA GLY A 22 19.04 -2.66 -9.24
C GLY A 22 17.56 -3.08 -9.30
N ALA A 23 16.87 -3.14 -8.17
CA ALA A 23 15.49 -3.61 -8.13
C ALA A 23 14.51 -2.56 -8.68
N LYS A 24 13.49 -3.05 -9.39
CA LYS A 24 12.39 -2.20 -9.86
C LYS A 24 11.41 -1.97 -8.71
N VAL A 25 11.09 -0.71 -8.46
CA VAL A 25 10.22 -0.26 -7.36
C VAL A 25 9.06 0.58 -7.86
N ALA A 26 7.99 0.63 -7.10
CA ALA A 26 6.87 1.55 -7.28
C ALA A 26 6.97 2.67 -6.24
N ILE A 27 6.91 3.92 -6.67
CA ILE A 27 6.94 5.09 -5.80
C ILE A 27 5.57 5.76 -5.87
N LYS A 28 4.88 5.80 -4.74
CA LYS A 28 3.58 6.46 -4.60
C LYS A 28 3.76 7.80 -3.90
N LYS A 29 3.44 8.89 -4.60
CA LYS A 29 3.33 10.22 -4.01
C LYS A 29 1.94 10.37 -3.41
N LEU A 30 1.84 10.73 -2.12
CA LEU A 30 0.57 11.09 -1.48
C LEU A 30 0.21 12.54 -1.80
N TYR A 31 -1.02 12.78 -2.25
CA TYR A 31 -1.48 14.13 -2.54
C TYR A 31 -1.88 14.86 -1.27
N ARG A 32 -1.14 15.96 -0.96
CA ARG A 32 -1.43 16.88 0.15
C ARG A 32 -1.86 16.16 1.43
N PRO A 33 -1.02 15.24 1.96
CA PRO A 33 -1.40 14.38 3.09
C PRO A 33 -1.75 15.16 4.34
N PHE A 34 -1.33 16.42 4.43
CA PHE A 34 -1.54 17.31 5.58
C PHE A 34 -2.55 18.44 5.32
N GLN A 35 -3.28 18.42 4.21
CA GLN A 35 -4.29 19.43 3.88
C GLN A 35 -5.42 19.50 4.91
N SER A 36 -5.77 18.39 5.53
CA SER A 36 -6.75 18.29 6.61
C SER A 36 -6.42 17.14 7.55
N GLU A 37 -6.96 17.18 8.76
CA GLU A 37 -6.83 16.12 9.74
C GLU A 37 -7.29 14.75 9.19
N LEU A 38 -8.32 14.74 8.34
CA LEU A 38 -8.83 13.53 7.70
C LEU A 38 -7.78 12.91 6.75
N PHE A 39 -7.13 13.74 5.91
CA PHE A 39 -6.08 13.28 4.99
C PHE A 39 -4.84 12.81 5.75
N ALA A 40 -4.44 13.53 6.79
CA ALA A 40 -3.32 13.14 7.64
C ALA A 40 -3.56 11.80 8.34
N LYS A 41 -4.75 11.58 8.90
CA LYS A 41 -5.15 10.30 9.50
C LYS A 41 -5.13 9.15 8.48
N ARG A 42 -5.52 9.40 7.23
CA ARG A 42 -5.47 8.41 6.14
C ARG A 42 -4.03 8.03 5.81
N ALA A 43 -3.17 9.04 5.57
CA ALA A 43 -1.77 8.83 5.25
C ALA A 43 -1.04 8.06 6.36
N TYR A 44 -1.25 8.46 7.62
CA TYR A 44 -0.68 7.79 8.78
C TYR A 44 -1.13 6.33 8.89
N ARG A 45 -2.43 6.06 8.73
CA ARG A 45 -2.97 4.70 8.78
C ARG A 45 -2.39 3.82 7.67
N GLU A 46 -2.31 4.34 6.45
CA GLU A 46 -1.72 3.63 5.32
C GLU A 46 -0.26 3.28 5.61
N LEU A 47 0.52 4.24 6.09
CA LEU A 47 1.92 4.04 6.45
C LEU A 47 2.09 2.97 7.55
N ARG A 48 1.31 3.06 8.62
CA ARG A 48 1.38 2.10 9.74
C ARG A 48 1.04 0.68 9.30
N LEU A 49 0.03 0.52 8.47
CA LEU A 49 -0.38 -0.78 7.95
C LEU A 49 0.68 -1.35 7.01
N LEU A 50 1.17 -0.56 6.04
CA LEU A 50 2.23 -1.00 5.13
C LEU A 50 3.51 -1.39 5.87
N LYS A 51 3.90 -0.63 6.90
CA LYS A 51 5.07 -0.94 7.75
C LYS A 51 4.89 -2.26 8.52
N HIS A 52 3.67 -2.55 8.95
CA HIS A 52 3.35 -3.75 9.75
C HIS A 52 3.25 -5.02 8.89
N MET A 53 2.85 -4.90 7.61
CA MET A 53 2.62 -6.05 6.72
C MET A 53 3.93 -6.68 6.23
N ARG A 54 4.16 -7.95 6.60
CA ARG A 54 5.32 -8.76 6.18
C ARG A 54 4.85 -10.14 5.76
N HIS A 55 4.44 -10.26 4.49
CA HIS A 55 3.96 -11.50 3.91
C HIS A 55 4.15 -11.49 2.40
N ASP A 56 4.49 -12.64 1.80
CA ASP A 56 4.79 -12.75 0.37
C ASP A 56 3.64 -12.32 -0.53
N ASN A 57 2.40 -12.53 -0.10
CA ASN A 57 1.20 -12.20 -0.86
C ASN A 57 0.49 -10.92 -0.39
N VAL A 58 1.18 -10.06 0.35
CA VAL A 58 0.70 -8.71 0.74
C VAL A 58 1.77 -7.69 0.35
N ILE A 59 1.34 -6.56 -0.24
CA ILE A 59 2.28 -5.50 -0.58
C ILE A 59 2.92 -4.96 0.69
N GLY A 60 4.24 -4.85 0.68
CA GLY A 60 5.02 -4.34 1.80
C GLY A 60 5.59 -2.97 1.49
N LEU A 61 6.10 -2.31 2.53
CA LEU A 61 6.83 -1.05 2.44
C LEU A 61 8.33 -1.33 2.38
N LEU A 62 8.99 -0.81 1.35
CA LEU A 62 10.46 -0.88 1.23
C LEU A 62 11.12 0.32 1.88
N ASP A 63 10.57 1.52 1.63
CA ASP A 63 11.12 2.76 2.14
C ASP A 63 10.08 3.87 2.13
N VAL A 64 10.37 4.97 2.82
CA VAL A 64 9.62 6.23 2.80
C VAL A 64 10.58 7.39 2.69
N PHE A 65 10.22 8.43 1.98
CA PHE A 65 11.01 9.65 1.93
C PHE A 65 10.18 10.89 1.71
N THR A 66 10.76 12.03 2.04
CA THR A 66 10.28 13.36 1.71
C THR A 66 11.45 14.19 1.18
N PRO A 67 11.25 15.08 0.19
CA PRO A 67 12.27 16.05 -0.21
C PRO A 67 12.38 17.23 0.76
N ASP A 68 11.43 17.35 1.69
CA ASP A 68 11.31 18.47 2.60
C ASP A 68 12.30 18.30 3.77
N GLU A 69 13.09 19.34 4.09
CA GLU A 69 14.16 19.28 5.08
C GLU A 69 13.68 19.57 6.50
N THR A 70 12.57 20.32 6.63
CA THR A 70 12.03 20.72 7.94
C THR A 70 10.60 20.22 8.11
N LEU A 71 10.14 20.15 9.37
CA LEU A 71 8.75 19.77 9.68
C LEU A 71 7.76 20.85 9.26
N ASP A 72 8.17 22.12 9.28
CA ASP A 72 7.32 23.24 8.91
C ASP A 72 7.07 23.29 7.40
N ASP A 73 8.05 22.83 6.61
CA ASP A 73 7.95 22.75 5.14
C ASP A 73 7.40 21.41 4.67
N PHE A 74 7.10 20.46 5.59
CA PHE A 74 6.72 19.09 5.27
C PHE A 74 5.37 19.00 4.56
N THR A 75 5.41 18.89 3.23
CA THR A 75 4.22 18.88 2.35
C THR A 75 4.11 17.62 1.51
N ASP A 76 5.24 17.10 1.03
CA ASP A 76 5.31 15.96 0.12
C ASP A 76 5.77 14.69 0.83
N PHE A 77 5.05 13.60 0.62
CA PHE A 77 5.35 12.30 1.21
C PHE A 77 5.28 11.18 0.19
N TYR A 78 6.31 10.34 0.16
CA TYR A 78 6.49 9.29 -0.83
C TYR A 78 6.66 7.92 -0.16
N LEU A 79 5.94 6.92 -0.67
CA LEU A 79 6.04 5.52 -0.25
C LEU A 79 6.72 4.71 -1.34
N VAL A 80 7.71 3.92 -0.99
CA VAL A 80 8.42 3.01 -1.90
C VAL A 80 8.00 1.58 -1.63
N MET A 81 7.54 0.89 -2.67
CA MET A 81 7.00 -0.47 -2.61
C MET A 81 7.59 -1.33 -3.72
N PRO A 82 7.53 -2.67 -3.63
CA PRO A 82 7.89 -3.54 -4.74
C PRO A 82 7.05 -3.23 -5.99
N PHE A 83 7.70 -3.18 -7.17
CA PHE A 83 6.98 -3.07 -8.44
C PHE A 83 6.56 -4.46 -8.92
N MET A 84 5.27 -4.61 -9.25
CA MET A 84 4.69 -5.90 -9.63
C MET A 84 4.29 -5.98 -11.11
N GLY A 85 4.49 -4.91 -11.89
CA GLY A 85 4.21 -4.91 -13.33
C GLY A 85 2.77 -4.52 -13.67
N THR A 86 1.78 -5.32 -13.27
CA THR A 86 0.37 -5.09 -13.61
C THR A 86 -0.56 -5.42 -12.45
N ASP A 87 -1.84 -5.12 -12.62
CA ASP A 87 -2.91 -5.60 -11.74
C ASP A 87 -3.77 -6.68 -12.43
N LEU A 88 -4.44 -7.50 -11.63
CA LEU A 88 -5.26 -8.61 -12.12
C LEU A 88 -6.39 -8.13 -13.04
N GLY A 89 -6.91 -6.92 -12.83
CA GLY A 89 -7.97 -6.36 -13.68
C GLY A 89 -7.48 -6.06 -15.10
N LYS A 90 -6.28 -5.50 -15.23
CA LYS A 90 -5.63 -5.30 -16.52
C LYS A 90 -5.24 -6.63 -17.16
N LEU A 91 -4.64 -7.55 -16.39
CA LEU A 91 -4.24 -8.86 -16.87
C LEU A 91 -5.41 -9.61 -17.50
N MET A 92 -6.56 -9.67 -16.83
CA MET A 92 -7.78 -10.34 -17.33
C MET A 92 -8.39 -9.71 -18.58
N LYS A 93 -8.09 -8.43 -18.86
CA LYS A 93 -8.53 -7.76 -20.09
C LYS A 93 -7.66 -8.07 -21.29
N HIS A 94 -6.39 -8.37 -21.05
CA HIS A 94 -5.39 -8.55 -22.11
C HIS A 94 -5.13 -10.01 -22.45
N GLU A 95 -5.38 -10.94 -21.53
CA GLU A 95 -5.20 -12.36 -21.79
C GLU A 95 -6.28 -13.21 -21.10
N LYS A 96 -6.57 -14.36 -21.72
CA LYS A 96 -7.42 -15.39 -21.11
C LYS A 96 -6.56 -16.28 -20.23
N LEU A 97 -6.81 -16.26 -18.93
CA LEU A 97 -6.08 -17.08 -17.97
C LEU A 97 -6.55 -18.54 -18.04
N SER A 98 -5.62 -19.48 -17.96
CA SER A 98 -5.93 -20.91 -17.79
C SER A 98 -6.47 -21.18 -16.38
N ASP A 99 -7.21 -22.29 -16.24
CA ASP A 99 -7.79 -22.69 -14.94
C ASP A 99 -6.70 -22.87 -13.87
N ASP A 100 -5.56 -23.48 -14.22
CA ASP A 100 -4.44 -23.66 -13.30
C ASP A 100 -3.86 -22.30 -12.81
N ARG A 101 -3.77 -21.34 -13.74
CA ARG A 101 -3.27 -20.02 -13.41
C ARG A 101 -4.24 -19.24 -12.52
N ILE A 102 -5.55 -19.39 -12.77
CA ILE A 102 -6.60 -18.83 -11.91
C ILE A 102 -6.53 -19.43 -10.52
N GLN A 103 -6.44 -20.76 -10.40
CA GLN A 103 -6.33 -21.45 -9.11
C GLN A 103 -5.10 -20.97 -8.33
N PHE A 104 -3.94 -20.83 -8.99
CA PHE A 104 -2.72 -20.37 -8.37
C PHE A 104 -2.81 -18.93 -7.87
N LEU A 105 -3.42 -18.03 -8.66
CA LEU A 105 -3.63 -16.63 -8.26
C LEU A 105 -4.63 -16.51 -7.09
N VAL A 106 -5.74 -17.27 -7.13
CA VAL A 106 -6.73 -17.30 -6.06
C VAL A 106 -6.13 -17.87 -4.77
N TYR A 107 -5.33 -18.92 -4.86
CA TYR A 107 -4.62 -19.48 -3.71
C TYR A 107 -3.73 -18.44 -3.01
N GLN A 108 -2.93 -17.68 -3.78
CA GLN A 108 -2.07 -16.64 -3.25
C GLN A 108 -2.89 -15.49 -2.63
N MET A 109 -3.99 -15.09 -3.27
CA MET A 109 -4.91 -14.08 -2.72
C MET A 109 -5.46 -14.52 -1.36
N LEU A 110 -5.90 -15.79 -1.24
CA LEU A 110 -6.43 -16.33 0.02
C LEU A 110 -5.36 -16.41 1.11
N LYS A 111 -4.11 -16.73 0.76
CA LYS A 111 -2.97 -16.68 1.70
C LYS A 111 -2.76 -15.27 2.23
N GLY A 112 -2.73 -14.27 1.35
CA GLY A 112 -2.61 -12.87 1.75
C GLY A 112 -3.77 -12.41 2.62
N LEU A 113 -5.02 -12.74 2.25
CA LEU A 113 -6.20 -12.41 3.04
C LEU A 113 -6.21 -13.09 4.41
N LYS A 114 -5.81 -14.36 4.50
CA LYS A 114 -5.67 -15.07 5.78
C LYS A 114 -4.71 -14.33 6.71
N TYR A 115 -3.57 -13.88 6.17
CA TYR A 115 -2.57 -13.15 6.94
C TYR A 115 -3.12 -11.82 7.49
N ILE A 116 -3.72 -10.97 6.65
CA ILE A 116 -4.26 -9.68 7.09
C ILE A 116 -5.44 -9.85 8.06
N HIS A 117 -6.30 -10.84 7.84
CA HIS A 117 -7.42 -11.14 8.74
C HIS A 117 -6.93 -11.64 10.10
N ALA A 118 -5.88 -12.45 10.16
CA ALA A 118 -5.26 -12.88 11.41
C ALA A 118 -4.67 -11.71 12.21
N ALA A 119 -4.22 -10.65 11.52
CA ALA A 119 -3.78 -9.40 12.15
C ALA A 119 -4.96 -8.47 12.52
N GLY A 120 -6.21 -8.93 12.40
CA GLY A 120 -7.40 -8.14 12.67
C GLY A 120 -7.68 -7.03 11.64
N VAL A 121 -7.05 -7.10 10.47
CA VAL A 121 -7.20 -6.11 9.40
C VAL A 121 -8.19 -6.62 8.36
N ILE A 122 -9.11 -5.76 7.93
CA ILE A 122 -10.07 -6.05 6.86
C ILE A 122 -9.75 -5.16 5.67
N HIS A 123 -9.65 -5.75 4.47
CA HIS A 123 -9.28 -5.05 3.25
C HIS A 123 -10.33 -4.02 2.80
N ARG A 124 -11.62 -4.35 2.84
CA ARG A 124 -12.80 -3.52 2.54
C ARG A 124 -12.99 -3.07 1.08
N ASP A 125 -11.96 -3.14 0.25
CA ASP A 125 -12.04 -2.76 -1.19
C ASP A 125 -11.31 -3.82 -2.04
N LEU A 126 -11.62 -5.10 -1.80
CA LEU A 126 -11.04 -6.18 -2.59
C LEU A 126 -11.66 -6.19 -3.98
N LYS A 127 -10.83 -5.97 -4.99
CA LYS A 127 -11.17 -5.96 -6.40
C LYS A 127 -9.96 -6.31 -7.25
N PRO A 128 -10.12 -6.74 -8.51
CA PRO A 128 -8.98 -7.12 -9.36
C PRO A 128 -7.91 -6.02 -9.50
N GLY A 129 -8.30 -4.74 -9.51
CA GLY A 129 -7.36 -3.61 -9.57
C GLY A 129 -6.50 -3.41 -8.31
N ASN A 130 -6.86 -4.07 -7.19
CA ASN A 130 -6.10 -4.04 -5.93
C ASN A 130 -5.31 -5.36 -5.71
N LEU A 131 -5.23 -6.20 -6.72
CA LEU A 131 -4.43 -7.43 -6.75
C LEU A 131 -3.34 -7.27 -7.81
N VAL A 132 -2.12 -6.99 -7.38
CA VAL A 132 -0.99 -6.79 -8.30
C VAL A 132 -0.28 -8.11 -8.57
N VAL A 133 0.16 -8.27 -9.81
CA VAL A 133 0.76 -9.51 -10.30
C VAL A 133 2.02 -9.18 -11.10
N ASN A 134 3.08 -9.96 -10.92
CA ASN A 134 4.30 -9.86 -11.71
C ASN A 134 4.33 -10.90 -12.86
N GLU A 135 5.41 -10.90 -13.64
CA GLU A 135 5.62 -11.80 -14.78
C GLU A 135 5.70 -13.27 -14.37
N ASP A 136 6.14 -13.55 -13.14
CA ASP A 136 6.23 -14.91 -12.56
C ASP A 136 4.91 -15.40 -11.96
N CYS A 137 3.79 -14.68 -12.18
CA CYS A 137 2.48 -14.96 -11.58
C CYS A 137 2.45 -14.89 -10.06
N GLU A 138 3.39 -14.19 -9.43
CA GLU A 138 3.30 -13.88 -8.02
C GLU A 138 2.25 -12.77 -7.81
N LEU A 139 1.35 -12.99 -6.85
CA LEU A 139 0.28 -12.07 -6.52
C LEU A 139 0.51 -11.43 -5.15
N LYS A 140 0.31 -10.11 -5.07
CA LYS A 140 0.25 -9.39 -3.79
C LYS A 140 -1.04 -8.61 -3.68
N VAL A 141 -1.68 -8.70 -2.52
CA VAL A 141 -2.84 -7.89 -2.14
C VAL A 141 -2.34 -6.49 -1.83
N CYS A 142 -2.79 -5.50 -2.59
CA CYS A 142 -2.51 -4.09 -2.34
C CYS A 142 -3.59 -3.49 -1.48
N ALA A 143 -3.17 -2.82 -0.45
CA ALA A 143 -4.07 -2.11 0.43
C ALA A 143 -4.42 -0.73 -0.12
N ASN A 144 -5.61 -0.61 -0.65
CA ASN A 144 -6.28 0.67 -0.72
C ASN A 144 -7.20 0.76 0.51
N TRP A 145 -6.57 0.88 1.70
CA TRP A 145 -7.26 0.83 2.99
C TRP A 145 -8.32 1.94 3.08
N GLY A 146 -9.50 1.64 2.51
CA GLY A 146 -10.65 2.53 2.56
C GLY A 146 -11.08 2.79 3.99
N LEU A 147 -11.46 4.02 4.28
CA LEU A 147 -12.04 4.42 5.55
C LEU A 147 -13.46 3.86 5.68
N GLY A 148 -13.62 2.81 6.47
CA GLY A 148 -14.91 2.55 7.09
C GLY A 148 -15.02 3.28 8.43
N PRO A 149 -16.21 3.51 8.96
CA PRO A 149 -16.40 4.13 10.26
C PRO A 149 -15.70 3.32 11.37
N PRO A 150 -15.23 3.96 12.44
CA PRO A 150 -14.47 3.33 13.54
C PRO A 150 -15.20 2.16 14.20
N SER A 151 -16.53 2.13 14.11
CA SER A 151 -17.39 1.12 14.74
C SER A 151 -17.30 -0.29 14.13
N THR A 152 -16.68 -0.44 12.94
CA THR A 152 -16.57 -1.72 12.22
C THR A 152 -15.16 -2.31 12.22
N CYS A 153 -14.19 -1.67 12.90
CA CYS A 153 -12.84 -2.19 13.03
C CYS A 153 -12.74 -3.24 14.14
N PRO A 154 -12.14 -4.42 13.86
CA PRO A 154 -11.68 -5.33 14.91
C PRO A 154 -10.74 -4.65 15.90
N ALA A 155 -10.58 -5.22 17.10
CA ALA A 155 -9.79 -4.64 18.20
C ALA A 155 -8.35 -4.25 17.80
N ALA A 156 -7.71 -5.01 16.90
CA ALA A 156 -6.37 -4.69 16.38
C ALA A 156 -6.32 -3.42 15.52
N CYS A 157 -7.40 -3.10 14.77
CA CYS A 157 -7.51 -1.82 14.07
C CYS A 157 -7.79 -0.67 15.05
N ARG A 158 -8.42 -0.94 16.21
CA ARG A 158 -8.61 0.05 17.30
C ARG A 158 -7.29 0.35 18.00
N ALA A 159 -6.38 -0.62 18.11
CA ALA A 159 -5.04 -0.40 18.65
C ALA A 159 -4.17 0.53 17.79
N LEU A 160 -4.55 0.74 16.51
CA LEU A 160 -3.92 1.71 15.61
C LEU A 160 -4.55 3.12 15.71
N SER A 161 -5.48 3.36 16.63
CA SER A 161 -6.07 4.66 16.97
C SER A 161 -6.09 4.77 18.50
N PRO A 162 -5.60 5.87 19.09
CA PRO A 162 -5.74 7.23 18.59
C PRO A 162 -4.43 7.79 18.02
N TRP A 163 -4.55 8.89 17.28
CA TRP A 163 -3.45 9.77 16.90
C TRP A 163 -2.67 10.17 18.14
N PRO A 164 -1.34 9.88 18.23
CA PRO A 164 -0.57 10.29 19.38
C PRO A 164 -0.64 11.81 19.53
N ALA A 165 -0.93 12.27 20.75
CA ALA A 165 -0.87 13.69 21.09
C ALA A 165 0.58 14.14 20.95
N GLY A 166 0.94 14.73 19.84
CA GLY A 166 2.32 15.14 19.56
C GLY A 166 2.72 15.13 18.08
N GLY A 167 1.80 14.75 17.20
CA GLY A 167 1.99 14.88 15.76
C GLY A 167 2.83 13.79 15.09
N LEU A 168 2.95 13.90 13.78
CA LEU A 168 3.58 12.94 12.87
C LEU A 168 5.05 12.67 13.22
N ALA A 169 5.77 13.71 13.69
CA ALA A 169 7.20 13.63 14.02
C ALA A 169 7.51 12.67 15.18
N GLN A 170 6.66 12.65 16.23
CA GLN A 170 6.85 11.72 17.33
C GLN A 170 6.48 10.28 16.94
N ALA A 171 5.52 10.10 16.05
CA ALA A 171 5.14 8.78 15.55
C ALA A 171 6.22 8.15 14.66
N LEU A 172 7.02 8.95 13.96
CA LEU A 172 8.13 8.50 13.12
C LEU A 172 9.43 8.30 13.90
N ALA A 173 9.65 9.10 14.95
CA ALA A 173 10.85 9.03 15.80
C ALA A 173 10.82 7.87 16.82
N SER A 174 9.63 7.38 17.19
CA SER A 174 9.45 6.27 18.14
C SER A 174 9.33 4.89 17.47
N SER A 175 9.73 4.81 16.20
CA SER A 175 9.68 3.64 15.32
C SER A 175 11.06 3.25 14.85
#